data_64e537f290bdcaaa9272bead1e4ff17c
#
_entry.id   64e537f290bdcaaa9272bead1e4ff17c
#
_cell.length_a   1.000
_cell.length_b   1.000
_cell.length_c   1.000
_cell.angle_alpha   90.00
_cell.angle_beta   90.00
_cell.angle_gamma   90.00
#
_symmetry.space_group_name_H-M   'P 1'
#
loop_
_entity.id
_entity.type
_entity.pdbx_description
1 polymer ?
#
loop_
_entity_poly.entity_id
_entity_poly.type
_entity_poly.pdbx_seq_one_letter_code
_entity_poly.pdbx_strand_id
1 'polypeptide(L)'
;MGIRVFVASSSASVLIKKRQQEILDFLEVHKIDFAEVDITMVEGQRIWMYKNIPKEKQPSQGNPLPPQIFNGNQYCGDYDDFFEAKESNTVFSFLGVKPGLVSKQEVEP
;
A
#
# COMPACT_ATOMS: atom_id res chain seq x y z
N MET A 1 5.69 -3.48 -13.43
CA MET A 1 5.32 -3.67 -12.06
C MET A 1 4.98 -2.35 -11.48
N GLY A 2 4.11 -2.32 -10.60
CA GLY A 2 3.71 -1.06 -10.03
C GLY A 2 3.29 -1.22 -8.60
N ILE A 3 2.89 -0.11 -8.01
CA ILE A 3 2.42 -0.12 -6.64
C ILE A 3 1.06 -0.81 -6.60
N ARG A 4 0.91 -1.72 -5.64
CA ARG A 4 -0.38 -2.38 -5.39
C ARG A 4 -0.75 -2.16 -3.94
N VAL A 5 -1.98 -1.69 -3.72
CA VAL A 5 -2.50 -1.49 -2.37
C VAL A 5 -3.59 -2.51 -2.14
N PHE A 6 -3.35 -3.42 -1.21
CA PHE A 6 -4.31 -4.47 -0.88
C PHE A 6 -5.27 -3.94 0.16
N VAL A 7 -6.55 -3.94 -0.18
CA VAL A 7 -7.59 -3.35 0.65
C VAL A 7 -8.72 -4.36 0.88
N ALA A 8 -9.59 -4.06 1.81
CA ALA A 8 -10.76 -4.87 2.09
C ALA A 8 -12.00 -3.98 2.05
N SER A 9 -12.67 -3.97 0.90
CA SER A 9 -13.84 -3.11 0.72
C SER A 9 -15.00 -3.55 1.60
N SER A 10 -15.08 -4.84 1.94
CA SER A 10 -16.17 -5.38 2.74
C SER A 10 -15.84 -5.39 4.23
N SER A 11 -14.76 -4.74 4.64
CA SER A 11 -14.39 -4.72 6.04
C SER A 11 -15.45 -3.98 6.86
N ALA A 12 -15.80 -4.56 8.01
CA ALA A 12 -16.68 -3.89 8.95
C ALA A 12 -15.94 -2.89 9.82
N SER A 13 -14.62 -2.91 9.79
CA SER A 13 -13.81 -2.05 10.63
C SER A 13 -13.72 -0.65 10.04
N VAL A 14 -14.21 0.33 10.80
CA VAL A 14 -14.12 1.72 10.38
C VAL A 14 -12.65 2.14 10.30
N LEU A 15 -11.84 1.64 11.22
CA LEU A 15 -10.43 1.99 11.24
C LEU A 15 -9.71 1.50 9.99
N ILE A 16 -9.98 0.27 9.58
CA ILE A 16 -9.36 -0.27 8.37
C ILE A 16 -9.78 0.54 7.17
N LYS A 17 -11.07 0.85 7.06
CA LYS A 17 -11.57 1.63 5.93
C LYS A 17 -10.91 2.99 5.87
N LYS A 18 -10.76 3.63 7.02
CA LYS A 18 -10.15 4.95 7.06
C LYS A 18 -8.68 4.91 6.66
N ARG A 19 -7.95 3.91 7.16
CA ARG A 19 -6.52 3.80 6.88
C ARG A 19 -6.26 3.52 5.40
N GLN A 20 -7.02 2.61 4.80
CA GLN A 20 -6.80 2.32 3.40
C GLN A 20 -7.20 3.51 2.52
N GLN A 21 -8.25 4.23 2.88
CA GLN A 21 -8.62 5.41 2.12
C GLN A 21 -7.55 6.49 2.21
N GLU A 22 -6.92 6.62 3.34
CA GLU A 22 -5.87 7.61 3.53
C GLU A 22 -4.69 7.33 2.60
N ILE A 23 -4.32 6.05 2.46
CA ILE A 23 -3.24 5.68 1.55
C ILE A 23 -3.64 5.96 0.11
N LEU A 24 -4.83 5.54 -0.28
CA LEU A 24 -5.29 5.73 -1.65
C LEU A 24 -5.34 7.21 -2.01
N ASP A 25 -5.85 8.03 -1.11
CA ASP A 25 -5.93 9.47 -1.35
C ASP A 25 -4.55 10.08 -1.52
N PHE A 26 -3.60 9.66 -0.67
CA PHE A 26 -2.24 10.19 -0.76
C PHE A 26 -1.62 9.87 -2.11
N LEU A 27 -1.78 8.64 -2.57
CA LEU A 27 -1.20 8.23 -3.84
C LEU A 27 -1.82 9.00 -4.99
N GLU A 28 -3.15 9.23 -4.93
CA GLU A 28 -3.81 9.99 -5.98
C GLU A 28 -3.37 11.45 -6.00
N VAL A 29 -3.29 12.06 -4.83
CA VAL A 29 -2.89 13.46 -4.76
C VAL A 29 -1.49 13.67 -5.29
N HIS A 30 -0.61 12.72 -5.04
CA HIS A 30 0.78 12.83 -5.48
C HIS A 30 1.00 12.21 -6.85
N LYS A 31 -0.07 11.79 -7.53
CA LYS A 31 -0.03 11.26 -8.88
C LYS A 31 0.89 10.06 -9.02
N ILE A 32 0.89 9.23 -8.01
CA ILE A 32 1.65 7.98 -8.02
C ILE A 32 0.72 6.90 -8.58
N ASP A 33 1.13 6.24 -9.65
CA ASP A 33 0.33 5.17 -10.23
C ASP A 33 0.24 3.98 -9.28
N PHE A 34 -0.95 3.45 -9.11
CA PHE A 34 -1.14 2.28 -8.26
C PHE A 34 -2.36 1.50 -8.72
N ALA A 35 -2.41 0.24 -8.30
CA ALA A 35 -3.59 -0.60 -8.49
C ALA A 35 -4.17 -0.91 -7.11
N GLU A 36 -5.47 -0.84 -7.02
CA GLU A 36 -6.18 -1.19 -5.80
C GLU A 36 -6.61 -2.66 -5.92
N VAL A 37 -6.18 -3.49 -4.98
CA VAL A 37 -6.48 -4.92 -5.02
C VAL A 37 -7.37 -5.24 -3.81
N ASP A 38 -8.60 -5.63 -4.10
CA ASP A 38 -9.60 -5.88 -3.06
C ASP A 38 -9.58 -7.36 -2.68
N ILE A 39 -9.04 -7.65 -1.51
CA ILE A 39 -8.88 -9.03 -1.07
C ILE A 39 -10.20 -9.66 -0.65
N THR A 40 -11.27 -8.88 -0.53
CA THR A 40 -12.58 -9.44 -0.20
C THR A 40 -13.34 -9.85 -1.45
N MET A 41 -12.86 -9.47 -2.62
CA MET A 41 -13.50 -9.81 -3.88
C MET A 41 -12.86 -11.02 -4.55
N VAL A 42 -11.55 -11.20 -4.38
CA VAL A 42 -10.83 -12.28 -5.04
C VAL A 42 -9.98 -13.00 -4.01
N GLU A 43 -10.36 -14.23 -3.71
CA GLU A 43 -9.68 -14.98 -2.66
C GLU A 43 -8.22 -15.25 -2.97
N GLY A 44 -7.90 -15.48 -4.25
CA GLY A 44 -6.52 -15.71 -4.62
C GLY A 44 -5.62 -14.55 -4.27
N GLN A 45 -6.13 -13.33 -4.37
CA GLN A 45 -5.34 -12.16 -4.03
C GLN A 45 -5.08 -12.09 -2.53
N ARG A 46 -6.07 -12.48 -1.72
CA ARG A 46 -5.89 -12.52 -0.28
C ARG A 46 -4.81 -13.52 0.11
N ILE A 47 -4.85 -14.70 -0.49
CA ILE A 47 -3.86 -15.73 -0.20
C ILE A 47 -2.47 -15.26 -0.62
N TRP A 48 -2.38 -14.66 -1.80
CA TRP A 48 -1.10 -14.14 -2.27
C TRP A 48 -0.53 -13.12 -1.31
N MET A 49 -1.39 -12.23 -0.82
CA MET A 49 -0.96 -11.20 0.12
C MET A 49 -0.41 -11.83 1.40
N TYR A 50 -1.13 -12.80 1.97
CA TYR A 50 -0.67 -13.46 3.19
C TYR A 50 0.69 -14.12 3.01
N LYS A 51 0.87 -14.76 1.86
CA LYS A 51 2.11 -15.51 1.62
C LYS A 51 3.30 -14.61 1.38
N ASN A 52 3.07 -13.42 0.88
CA ASN A 52 4.17 -12.55 0.46
C ASN A 52 4.51 -11.45 1.46
N ILE A 53 3.79 -11.35 2.54
CA ILE A 53 4.16 -10.47 3.64
C ILE A 53 5.25 -11.17 4.43
N PRO A 54 6.40 -10.49 4.68
CA PRO A 54 7.50 -11.11 5.41
C PRO A 54 7.08 -11.62 6.78
N LYS A 55 7.73 -12.68 7.22
CA LYS A 55 7.39 -13.29 8.50
C LYS A 55 7.48 -12.33 9.67
N GLU A 56 8.45 -11.46 9.66
CA GLU A 56 8.62 -10.52 10.76
C GLU A 56 7.51 -9.49 10.81
N LYS A 57 6.74 -9.35 9.74
CA LYS A 57 5.60 -8.44 9.70
C LYS A 57 4.28 -9.17 9.90
N GLN A 58 4.31 -10.47 10.06
CA GLN A 58 3.10 -11.23 10.30
C GLN A 58 2.71 -11.11 11.76
N PRO A 59 1.41 -10.98 12.07
CA PRO A 59 0.99 -10.93 13.46
C PRO A 59 1.21 -12.27 14.13
N SER A 60 1.35 -12.27 15.46
CA SER A 60 1.54 -13.50 16.20
C SER A 60 0.28 -14.36 16.16
N GLN A 61 -0.87 -13.75 15.98
CA GLN A 61 -2.15 -14.46 15.90
C GLN A 61 -2.97 -13.86 14.79
N GLY A 62 -3.70 -14.70 14.07
CA GLY A 62 -4.56 -14.25 13.02
C GLY A 62 -3.81 -13.93 11.76
N ASN A 63 -4.48 -13.29 10.83
CA ASN A 63 -3.92 -12.95 9.53
C ASN A 63 -3.57 -11.47 9.49
N PRO A 64 -2.60 -11.11 8.63
CA PRO A 64 -2.29 -9.69 8.45
C PRO A 64 -3.52 -8.93 7.96
N LEU A 65 -3.68 -7.72 8.44
CA LEU A 65 -4.85 -6.90 8.11
C LEU A 65 -4.49 -5.88 7.03
N PRO A 66 -5.43 -5.58 6.13
CA PRO A 66 -5.23 -4.49 5.18
C PRO A 66 -5.26 -3.16 5.93
N PRO A 67 -4.72 -2.10 5.33
CA PRO A 67 -4.09 -2.11 4.01
C PRO A 67 -2.65 -2.60 4.04
N GLN A 68 -2.22 -3.21 2.93
CA GLN A 68 -0.85 -3.66 2.76
C GLN A 68 -0.37 -3.16 1.41
N ILE A 69 0.87 -2.72 1.34
CA ILE A 69 1.40 -2.08 0.14
C ILE A 69 2.56 -2.88 -0.43
N PHE A 70 2.50 -3.12 -1.73
CA PHE A 70 3.55 -3.83 -2.46
C PHE A 70 3.97 -2.99 -3.67
N ASN A 71 5.20 -3.18 -4.09
CA ASN A 71 5.68 -2.66 -5.37
C ASN A 71 6.01 -3.89 -6.21
N GLY A 72 5.13 -4.24 -7.16
CA GLY A 72 5.24 -5.50 -7.84
C GLY A 72 5.10 -6.62 -6.83
N ASN A 73 6.13 -7.45 -6.73
CA ASN A 73 6.15 -8.55 -5.77
C ASN A 73 6.90 -8.19 -4.49
N GLN A 74 7.37 -6.96 -4.39
CA GLN A 74 8.19 -6.54 -3.26
C GLN A 74 7.31 -5.88 -2.21
N TYR A 75 7.43 -6.35 -0.99
CA TYR A 75 6.64 -5.80 0.11
C TYR A 75 7.20 -4.44 0.51
N CYS A 76 6.32 -3.44 0.61
CA CYS A 76 6.72 -2.12 1.06
C CYS A 76 6.41 -1.93 2.55
N GLY A 77 5.20 -2.26 2.95
CA GLY A 77 4.84 -2.09 4.34
C GLY A 77 3.33 -2.00 4.53
N ASP A 78 2.94 -1.80 5.77
CA ASP A 78 1.53 -1.63 6.13
C ASP A 78 1.23 -0.15 6.39
N TYR A 79 0.08 0.11 7.00
CA TYR A 79 -0.32 1.48 7.24
C TYR A 79 0.66 2.21 8.18
N ASP A 80 1.11 1.53 9.24
CA ASP A 80 2.01 2.17 10.20
C ASP A 80 3.33 2.57 9.53
N ASP A 81 3.84 1.69 8.66
CA ASP A 81 5.05 2.00 7.90
C ASP A 81 4.82 3.17 6.96
N PHE A 82 3.65 3.20 6.32
CA PHE A 82 3.29 4.30 5.44
C PHE A 82 3.20 5.62 6.20
N PHE A 83 2.53 5.58 7.35
CA PHE A 83 2.35 6.79 8.14
C PHE A 83 3.70 7.36 8.58
N GLU A 84 4.59 6.49 9.01
CA GLU A 84 5.92 6.92 9.42
C GLU A 84 6.69 7.52 8.26
N ALA A 85 6.57 6.92 7.08
CA ALA A 85 7.24 7.45 5.89
C ALA A 85 6.67 8.80 5.52
N LYS A 86 5.36 8.97 5.69
CA LYS A 86 4.72 10.24 5.40
C LYS A 86 5.23 11.33 6.34
N GLU A 87 5.33 10.99 7.63
CA GLU A 87 5.80 11.97 8.62
C GLU A 87 7.26 12.37 8.40
N SER A 88 8.07 11.46 7.89
CA SER A 88 9.48 11.75 7.65
C SER A 88 9.76 12.17 6.20
N ASN A 89 8.74 12.33 5.39
CA ASN A 89 8.87 12.73 3.98
C ASN A 89 9.71 11.74 3.17
N THR A 90 9.52 10.44 3.43
CA THR A 90 10.28 9.41 2.73
C THR A 90 9.36 8.43 2.00
N VAL A 91 8.15 8.86 1.63
CA VAL A 91 7.18 7.94 1.03
C VAL A 91 7.68 7.38 -0.29
N PHE A 92 8.33 8.20 -1.13
CA PHE A 92 8.81 7.70 -2.41
C PHE A 92 9.85 6.62 -2.22
N SER A 93 10.73 6.81 -1.25
CA SER A 93 11.71 5.80 -0.90
C SER A 93 11.06 4.55 -0.33
N PHE A 94 10.06 4.75 0.52
CA PHE A 94 9.28 3.67 1.11
C PHE A 94 8.63 2.82 0.01
N LEU A 95 8.09 3.46 -1.01
CA LEU A 95 7.43 2.75 -2.11
C LEU A 95 8.41 2.21 -3.14
N GLY A 96 9.67 2.66 -3.09
CA GLY A 96 10.64 2.23 -4.08
C GLY A 96 10.45 2.89 -5.42
N VAL A 97 9.88 4.09 -5.45
CA VAL A 97 9.71 4.82 -6.70
C VAL A 97 10.50 6.11 -6.61
N LYS A 98 10.87 6.62 -7.77
CA LYS A 98 11.66 7.84 -7.82
C LYS A 98 10.76 9.05 -7.90
N PRO A 99 10.98 10.04 -7.05
CA PRO A 99 10.14 11.24 -7.11
C PRO A 99 10.14 11.90 -8.48
N GLY A 100 11.27 11.89 -9.15
CA GLY A 100 11.36 12.52 -10.42
C GLY A 100 10.50 11.90 -11.49
N LEU A 101 10.20 10.61 -11.37
CA LEU A 101 9.33 9.96 -12.33
C LEU A 101 7.92 10.48 -12.24
N VAL A 102 7.50 10.85 -11.06
CA VAL A 102 6.13 11.31 -10.85
C VAL A 102 6.01 12.76 -11.27
N SER A 103 6.91 13.60 -10.80
CA SER A 103 6.72 15.02 -11.02
C SER A 103 7.29 15.49 -12.34
N LYS A 104 8.26 14.78 -12.88
CA LYS A 104 8.89 15.29 -14.09
C LYS A 104 8.01 15.17 -15.31
N GLN A 105 6.96 14.43 -15.20
CA GLN A 105 6.02 14.42 -16.27
C GLN A 105 5.60 15.78 -16.62
N GLU A 106 5.62 16.58 -15.66
CA GLU A 106 5.23 17.87 -15.91
C GLU A 106 6.34 18.80 -15.73
N VAL A 107 7.54 18.49 -15.57
CA VAL A 107 8.53 19.36 -15.41
C VAL A 107 9.41 19.83 -16.19
N GLU A 108 9.42 19.71 -16.13
CA GLU A 108 9.96 20.09 -16.55
C GLU A 108 10.22 20.75 -16.92
N PRO A 109 10.37 21.11 -16.87
CA PRO A 109 10.50 21.92 -17.21
C PRO A 109 10.92 22.33 -17.57
#